data_efb7a281d12b157d63af5c89acf36742
#
_entry.id   efb7a281d12b157d63af5c89acf36742
#
_cell.length_a   1.000
_cell.length_b   1.000
_cell.length_c   1.000
_cell.angle_alpha   90.00
_cell.angle_beta   90.00
_cell.angle_gamma   90.00
#
_symmetry.space_group_name_H-M   'P 1'
#
loop_
_entity.id
_entity.type
_entity.pdbx_description
1 polymer ?
#
loop_
_entity_poly.entity_id
_entity_poly.type
_entity_poly.pdbx_seq_one_letter_code
_entity_poly.pdbx_strand_id
1 'polypeptide(L)'
;MIKKIILSTIFFAVYGALNLALHTVDTLALGIIAGDQFYNSNSASIATSFVFFLIGFLQDFMPIMLILALIVLWAEVVMEWLGKSIFPALLLLFVATHSDHALAYADVADKTEAYTILPNQSAFWVPDVGANKDDQKQFESESYYAERKIAAKRFVIPHTKLGGSGGFLGWDFYVPAGRLYIVDRTPYSREWVSSTNRGTSNKDEGIHCQSKDGLNITAGVSIGTSVTEDNAAKFLYNFGVTPPKGLPTDPQVIFTSVYYGRSVQEVMDDVGRKKVQTLVCNEIGKRTFDEANNDMILIMSAVEKTTKEYFGAVGITLNFIGWADTFSFDPDVQFALNEKYKAEKLAAAIPILQQIAQLRVQAGLGKGLEEHGLPIVVTPGMLEALEHLAVGASK
;
A
#
# COMPACT_ATOMS: atom_id res chain seq x y z
N MET A 1 33.59 -6.86 -61.35
CA MET A 1 34.10 -7.02 -59.97
C MET A 1 34.13 -5.66 -59.22
N ILE A 2 34.82 -4.64 -59.68
CA ILE A 2 34.96 -3.34 -59.00
C ILE A 2 33.59 -2.66 -58.68
N LYS A 3 32.64 -2.66 -59.62
CA LYS A 3 31.26 -2.11 -59.39
C LYS A 3 30.52 -2.81 -58.25
N LYS A 4 30.67 -4.15 -58.10
CA LYS A 4 30.02 -4.91 -57.00
C LYS A 4 30.68 -4.63 -55.66
N ILE A 5 32.00 -4.41 -55.63
CA ILE A 5 32.73 -4.01 -54.42
C ILE A 5 32.28 -2.62 -53.97
N ILE A 6 32.21 -1.63 -54.90
CA ILE A 6 31.76 -0.29 -54.58
C ILE A 6 30.30 -0.32 -54.05
N LEU A 7 29.42 -1.08 -54.70
CA LEU A 7 28.03 -1.21 -54.30
C LEU A 7 27.88 -1.85 -52.92
N SER A 8 28.68 -2.91 -52.61
CA SER A 8 28.72 -3.51 -51.26
C SER A 8 29.18 -2.54 -50.20
N THR A 9 30.22 -1.75 -50.50
CA THR A 9 30.74 -0.75 -49.55
C THR A 9 29.74 0.35 -49.24
N ILE A 10 29.02 0.82 -50.27
CA ILE A 10 27.90 1.79 -50.10
C ILE A 10 26.80 1.19 -49.24
N PHE A 11 26.45 -0.06 -49.49
CA PHE A 11 25.39 -0.75 -48.77
C PHE A 11 25.74 -0.93 -47.29
N PHE A 12 26.98 -1.29 -46.95
CA PHE A 12 27.47 -1.35 -45.57
C PHE A 12 27.47 0.02 -44.88
N ALA A 13 27.85 1.06 -45.59
CA ALA A 13 27.84 2.43 -45.05
C ALA A 13 26.43 2.92 -44.76
N VAL A 14 25.47 2.66 -45.65
CA VAL A 14 24.06 3.00 -45.45
C VAL A 14 23.46 2.19 -44.30
N TYR A 15 23.76 0.89 -44.22
CA TYR A 15 23.33 0.05 -43.12
C TYR A 15 23.87 0.52 -41.76
N GLY A 16 25.15 0.85 -41.69
CA GLY A 16 25.77 1.38 -40.47
C GLY A 16 25.13 2.70 -40.02
N ALA A 17 24.87 3.61 -40.97
CA ALA A 17 24.20 4.88 -40.68
C ALA A 17 22.76 4.68 -40.18
N LEU A 18 22.03 3.76 -40.81
CA LEU A 18 20.64 3.45 -40.41
C LEU A 18 20.56 2.79 -39.05
N ASN A 19 21.47 1.85 -38.77
CA ASN A 19 21.53 1.19 -37.46
C ASN A 19 21.91 2.17 -36.34
N LEU A 20 22.82 3.11 -36.60
CA LEU A 20 23.17 4.20 -35.68
C LEU A 20 21.95 5.12 -35.44
N ALA A 21 21.19 5.45 -36.49
CA ALA A 21 20.00 6.28 -36.38
C ALA A 21 18.90 5.57 -35.57
N LEU A 22 18.67 4.27 -35.79
CA LEU A 22 17.73 3.46 -35.01
C LEU A 22 18.14 3.37 -33.54
N HIS A 23 19.42 3.18 -33.23
CA HIS A 23 19.93 3.15 -31.86
C HIS A 23 19.78 4.50 -31.15
N THR A 24 19.97 5.62 -31.87
CA THR A 24 19.74 6.96 -31.28
C THR A 24 18.26 7.23 -31.03
N VAL A 25 17.36 6.78 -31.89
CA VAL A 25 15.89 6.88 -31.67
C VAL A 25 15.47 6.03 -30.48
N ASP A 26 16.01 4.83 -30.33
CA ASP A 26 15.73 3.94 -29.20
C ASP A 26 16.16 4.56 -27.85
N THR A 27 17.38 5.13 -27.81
CA THR A 27 17.90 5.83 -26.61
C THR A 27 17.10 7.10 -26.30
N LEU A 28 16.66 7.85 -27.29
CA LEU A 28 15.81 9.03 -27.12
C LEU A 28 14.41 8.64 -26.62
N ALA A 29 13.83 7.57 -27.16
CA ALA A 29 12.52 7.07 -26.77
C ALA A 29 12.56 6.53 -25.32
N LEU A 30 13.61 5.82 -24.91
CA LEU A 30 13.82 5.40 -23.50
C LEU A 30 13.97 6.61 -22.58
N GLY A 31 14.64 7.68 -23.01
CA GLY A 31 14.78 8.93 -22.25
C GLY A 31 13.43 9.65 -22.07
N ILE A 32 12.58 9.66 -23.08
CA ILE A 32 11.25 10.26 -23.01
C ILE A 32 10.33 9.44 -22.06
N ILE A 33 10.37 8.11 -22.13
CA ILE A 33 9.57 7.24 -21.24
C ILE A 33 10.02 7.38 -19.79
N ALA A 34 11.31 7.48 -19.51
CA ALA A 34 11.83 7.72 -18.17
C ALA A 34 11.41 9.10 -17.61
N GLY A 35 11.21 10.10 -18.49
CA GLY A 35 10.68 11.43 -18.13
C GLY A 35 9.17 11.48 -17.94
N ASP A 36 8.41 10.68 -18.69
CA ASP A 36 6.94 10.70 -18.73
C ASP A 36 6.24 9.86 -17.65
N GLN A 37 6.97 9.18 -16.77
CA GLN A 37 6.37 8.57 -15.57
C GLN A 37 5.67 9.60 -14.65
N PHE A 38 5.81 10.89 -14.97
CA PHE A 38 5.14 11.99 -14.25
C PHE A 38 3.86 12.52 -14.92
N TYR A 39 3.52 12.12 -16.15
CA TYR A 39 2.33 12.64 -16.85
C TYR A 39 1.44 11.52 -17.40
N ASN A 40 0.28 11.43 -16.78
CA ASN A 40 -0.79 10.44 -16.96
C ASN A 40 -1.56 10.73 -18.27
N SER A 41 -1.32 9.99 -19.37
CA SER A 41 -2.31 9.87 -20.45
C SER A 41 -2.20 8.54 -21.18
N ASN A 42 -3.30 7.77 -21.12
CA ASN A 42 -3.45 6.41 -21.67
C ASN A 42 -3.33 6.30 -23.20
N SER A 43 -3.28 7.39 -23.94
CA SER A 43 -3.18 7.37 -25.40
C SER A 43 -1.74 7.37 -25.94
N ALA A 44 -0.79 7.82 -25.14
CA ALA A 44 0.63 7.84 -25.53
C ALA A 44 1.27 6.45 -25.49
N SER A 45 0.76 5.54 -24.63
CA SER A 45 1.38 4.22 -24.41
C SER A 45 1.27 3.26 -25.61
N ILE A 46 0.17 3.32 -26.36
CA ILE A 46 -0.06 2.43 -27.52
C ILE A 46 0.83 2.84 -28.70
N ALA A 47 0.93 4.15 -28.96
CA ALA A 47 1.78 4.67 -30.02
C ALA A 47 3.27 4.41 -29.75
N THR A 48 3.71 4.59 -28.50
CA THR A 48 5.08 4.28 -28.07
C THR A 48 5.38 2.79 -28.15
N SER A 49 4.50 1.93 -27.70
CA SER A 49 4.69 0.46 -27.80
C SER A 49 4.77 -0.01 -29.26
N PHE A 50 3.95 0.56 -30.16
CA PHE A 50 4.02 0.25 -31.58
C PHE A 50 5.32 0.73 -32.23
N VAL A 51 5.80 1.91 -31.85
CA VAL A 51 7.09 2.43 -32.32
C VAL A 51 8.25 1.56 -31.86
N PHE A 52 8.27 1.11 -30.59
CA PHE A 52 9.29 0.18 -30.08
C PHE A 52 9.24 -1.17 -30.78
N PHE A 53 8.05 -1.70 -30.99
CA PHE A 53 7.88 -2.93 -31.77
C PHE A 53 8.42 -2.77 -33.19
N LEU A 54 8.14 -1.66 -33.85
CA LEU A 54 8.62 -1.37 -35.20
C LEU A 54 10.15 -1.21 -35.25
N ILE A 55 10.74 -0.53 -34.26
CA ILE A 55 12.18 -0.34 -34.14
C ILE A 55 12.87 -1.69 -33.87
N GLY A 56 12.38 -2.48 -32.93
CA GLY A 56 12.91 -3.82 -32.63
C GLY A 56 12.80 -4.75 -33.84
N PHE A 57 11.66 -4.75 -34.51
CA PHE A 57 11.46 -5.52 -35.74
C PHE A 57 12.45 -5.10 -36.86
N LEU A 58 12.64 -3.79 -37.04
CA LEU A 58 13.60 -3.29 -38.02
C LEU A 58 15.04 -3.65 -37.64
N GLN A 59 15.42 -3.55 -36.36
CA GLN A 59 16.75 -3.93 -35.89
C GLN A 59 17.06 -5.41 -36.11
N ASP A 60 16.10 -6.28 -35.86
CA ASP A 60 16.27 -7.73 -36.02
C ASP A 60 16.16 -8.18 -37.49
N PHE A 61 15.33 -7.55 -38.29
CA PHE A 61 15.10 -7.93 -39.68
C PHE A 61 16.12 -7.35 -40.64
N MET A 62 16.65 -6.14 -40.38
CA MET A 62 17.62 -5.47 -41.24
C MET A 62 18.91 -6.26 -41.48
N PRO A 63 19.55 -6.90 -40.49
CA PRO A 63 20.73 -7.73 -40.75
C PRO A 63 20.44 -8.91 -41.64
N ILE A 64 19.27 -9.54 -41.50
CA ILE A 64 18.84 -10.66 -42.34
C ILE A 64 18.65 -10.21 -43.77
N MET A 65 17.97 -9.10 -44.00
CA MET A 65 17.75 -8.52 -45.31
C MET A 65 19.06 -8.07 -45.98
N LEU A 66 20.00 -7.51 -45.16
CA LEU A 66 21.35 -7.17 -45.63
C LEU A 66 22.11 -8.40 -46.13
N ILE A 67 22.09 -9.47 -45.36
CA ILE A 67 22.76 -10.74 -45.71
C ILE A 67 22.15 -11.31 -46.95
N LEU A 68 20.83 -11.36 -47.09
CA LEU A 68 20.12 -11.81 -48.28
C LEU A 68 20.47 -10.97 -49.51
N ALA A 69 20.48 -9.65 -49.35
CA ALA A 69 20.85 -8.73 -50.45
C ALA A 69 22.30 -8.93 -50.89
N LEU A 70 23.24 -9.13 -49.95
CA LEU A 70 24.63 -9.44 -50.28
C LEU A 70 24.78 -10.82 -50.94
N ILE A 71 24.03 -11.82 -50.50
CA ILE A 71 24.03 -13.14 -51.12
C ILE A 71 23.53 -13.04 -52.55
N VAL A 72 22.44 -12.33 -52.82
CA VAL A 72 21.92 -12.09 -54.15
C VAL A 72 22.91 -11.34 -55.00
N LEU A 73 23.54 -10.27 -54.50
CA LEU A 73 24.53 -9.46 -55.22
C LEU A 73 25.76 -10.26 -55.66
N TRP A 74 26.20 -11.18 -54.80
CA TRP A 74 27.40 -11.99 -55.00
C TRP A 74 27.07 -13.37 -55.56
N ALA A 75 25.79 -13.74 -55.70
CA ALA A 75 25.36 -15.07 -56.11
C ALA A 75 25.99 -15.51 -57.45
N GLU A 76 26.09 -14.58 -58.44
CA GLU A 76 26.74 -14.90 -59.72
C GLU A 76 28.22 -15.26 -59.54
N VAL A 77 28.94 -14.50 -58.70
CA VAL A 77 30.38 -14.73 -58.45
C VAL A 77 30.60 -16.02 -57.68
N VAL A 78 29.77 -16.25 -56.66
CA VAL A 78 29.82 -17.45 -55.83
C VAL A 78 29.37 -18.71 -56.63
N MET A 79 28.39 -18.58 -57.49
CA MET A 79 27.93 -19.70 -58.36
C MET A 79 28.96 -20.08 -59.38
N GLU A 80 29.70 -19.11 -59.98
CA GLU A 80 30.83 -19.40 -60.85
C GLU A 80 31.98 -20.12 -60.10
N TRP A 81 32.20 -19.76 -58.80
CA TRP A 81 33.35 -20.28 -58.02
C TRP A 81 33.07 -21.63 -57.36
N LEU A 82 31.86 -21.89 -56.85
CA LEU A 82 31.49 -23.09 -56.07
C LEU A 82 30.78 -24.16 -56.89
N GLY A 83 30.41 -23.89 -58.14
CA GLY A 83 29.60 -24.81 -58.91
C GLY A 83 28.11 -24.84 -58.47
N LYS A 84 27.21 -25.11 -59.41
CA LYS A 84 25.75 -24.95 -59.23
C LYS A 84 25.09 -25.83 -58.16
N SER A 85 25.81 -26.85 -57.63
CA SER A 85 25.25 -27.80 -56.69
C SER A 85 25.57 -27.50 -55.20
N ILE A 86 26.57 -26.70 -54.87
CA ILE A 86 26.99 -26.46 -53.48
C ILE A 86 26.27 -25.26 -52.83
N PHE A 87 25.87 -24.28 -53.64
CA PHE A 87 25.19 -23.08 -53.16
C PHE A 87 23.81 -23.36 -52.48
N PRO A 88 22.93 -24.18 -53.04
CA PRO A 88 21.66 -24.48 -52.34
C PRO A 88 21.86 -25.30 -51.08
N ALA A 89 22.90 -26.15 -50.99
CA ALA A 89 23.22 -26.91 -49.78
C ALA A 89 23.75 -26.00 -48.65
N LEU A 90 24.59 -25.00 -48.96
CA LEU A 90 25.05 -24.00 -48.02
C LEU A 90 23.92 -23.08 -47.52
N LEU A 91 23.00 -22.71 -48.43
CA LEU A 91 21.81 -21.93 -48.03
C LEU A 91 20.90 -22.73 -47.10
N LEU A 92 20.66 -24.01 -47.39
CA LEU A 92 19.88 -24.89 -46.55
C LEU A 92 20.56 -25.12 -45.19
N LEU A 93 21.88 -25.26 -45.13
CA LEU A 93 22.64 -25.37 -43.89
C LEU A 93 22.55 -24.08 -43.06
N PHE A 94 22.63 -22.90 -43.70
CA PHE A 94 22.50 -21.61 -43.05
C PHE A 94 21.10 -21.42 -42.44
N VAL A 95 20.04 -21.78 -43.18
CA VAL A 95 18.66 -21.73 -42.66
C VAL A 95 18.45 -22.73 -41.53
N ALA A 96 18.99 -23.95 -41.64
CA ALA A 96 18.87 -24.97 -40.59
C ALA A 96 19.58 -24.56 -39.28
N THR A 97 20.77 -23.95 -39.38
CA THR A 97 21.51 -23.51 -38.17
C THR A 97 20.90 -22.31 -37.49
N HIS A 98 20.14 -21.48 -38.20
CA HIS A 98 19.45 -20.33 -37.61
C HIS A 98 18.06 -20.67 -37.06
N SER A 99 17.42 -21.73 -37.55
CA SER A 99 16.12 -22.17 -37.01
C SER A 99 16.23 -22.73 -35.59
N ASP A 100 17.36 -23.35 -35.21
CA ASP A 100 17.55 -23.89 -33.85
C ASP A 100 17.71 -22.78 -32.81
N HIS A 101 18.24 -21.61 -33.16
CA HIS A 101 18.34 -20.50 -32.23
C HIS A 101 16.96 -19.84 -31.92
N ALA A 102 16.05 -19.82 -32.89
CA ALA A 102 14.70 -19.28 -32.66
C ALA A 102 13.87 -20.21 -31.76
N LEU A 103 14.04 -21.54 -31.90
CA LEU A 103 13.40 -22.55 -31.05
C LEU A 103 14.00 -22.57 -29.63
N ALA A 104 15.32 -22.38 -29.52
CA ALA A 104 16.01 -22.29 -28.23
C ALA A 104 15.61 -21.04 -27.43
N TYR A 105 15.30 -19.94 -28.10
CA TYR A 105 14.88 -18.70 -27.43
C TYR A 105 13.48 -18.83 -26.80
N ALA A 106 12.55 -19.49 -27.49
CA ALA A 106 11.21 -19.76 -26.98
C ALA A 106 11.25 -20.72 -25.75
N ASP A 107 12.11 -21.73 -25.79
CA ASP A 107 12.28 -22.71 -24.71
C ASP A 107 13.00 -22.12 -23.47
N VAL A 108 13.82 -21.09 -23.63
CA VAL A 108 14.50 -20.37 -22.55
C VAL A 108 13.56 -19.36 -21.87
N ALA A 109 12.70 -18.69 -22.61
CA ALA A 109 11.73 -17.73 -22.05
C ALA A 109 10.73 -18.42 -21.11
N ASP A 110 10.31 -19.65 -21.42
CA ASP A 110 9.37 -20.43 -20.59
C ASP A 110 9.96 -20.88 -19.25
N LYS A 111 11.28 -20.95 -19.13
CA LYS A 111 11.97 -21.47 -17.92
C LYS A 111 12.49 -20.38 -16.98
N THR A 112 12.42 -19.10 -17.34
CA THR A 112 13.15 -18.04 -16.64
C THR A 112 12.30 -17.09 -15.83
N GLU A 113 11.00 -16.96 -16.08
CA GLU A 113 10.15 -16.10 -15.28
C GLU A 113 9.98 -16.72 -13.88
N ALA A 114 10.59 -16.07 -12.89
CA ALA A 114 10.51 -16.50 -11.52
C ALA A 114 10.34 -15.30 -10.59
N TYR A 115 9.47 -15.44 -9.62
CA TYR A 115 9.25 -14.44 -8.59
C TYR A 115 9.94 -14.86 -7.28
N THR A 116 10.67 -13.93 -6.66
CA THR A 116 11.26 -14.13 -5.34
C THR A 116 10.31 -13.60 -4.28
N ILE A 117 9.79 -14.50 -3.45
CA ILE A 117 8.86 -14.16 -2.36
C ILE A 117 9.67 -13.63 -1.18
N LEU A 118 9.38 -12.41 -0.75
CA LEU A 118 10.05 -11.75 0.37
C LEU A 118 9.52 -12.28 1.71
N PRO A 119 10.30 -12.16 2.82
CA PRO A 119 9.88 -12.65 4.14
C PRO A 119 8.58 -12.02 4.66
N ASN A 120 8.30 -10.78 4.27
CA ASN A 120 7.07 -10.06 4.60
C ASN A 120 5.92 -10.32 3.62
N GLN A 121 6.07 -11.24 2.68
CA GLN A 121 5.07 -11.55 1.67
C GLN A 121 4.53 -12.98 1.86
N SER A 122 3.26 -13.16 1.52
CA SER A 122 2.64 -14.47 1.29
C SER A 122 2.18 -14.53 -0.15
N ALA A 123 2.48 -15.63 -0.82
CA ALA A 123 2.18 -15.83 -2.22
C ALA A 123 1.20 -16.98 -2.43
N PHE A 124 0.30 -16.81 -3.41
CA PHE A 124 -0.75 -17.76 -3.74
C PHE A 124 -0.77 -17.96 -5.26
N TRP A 125 -0.59 -19.19 -5.71
CA TRP A 125 -0.68 -19.50 -7.13
C TRP A 125 -2.10 -19.88 -7.53
N VAL A 126 -2.75 -19.04 -8.33
CA VAL A 126 -4.11 -19.28 -8.84
C VAL A 126 -4.01 -19.60 -10.33
N PRO A 127 -4.19 -20.87 -10.74
CA PRO A 127 -4.17 -21.24 -12.14
C PRO A 127 -5.36 -20.64 -12.89
N ASP A 128 -5.17 -20.32 -14.18
CA ASP A 128 -6.26 -19.94 -15.05
C ASP A 128 -7.14 -21.17 -15.27
N VAL A 129 -8.32 -21.17 -14.70
CA VAL A 129 -9.31 -22.22 -14.91
C VAL A 129 -10.16 -21.92 -16.14
N GLY A 130 -10.61 -22.97 -16.81
CA GLY A 130 -11.46 -22.83 -18.00
C GLY A 130 -12.78 -22.09 -17.73
N ALA A 131 -13.57 -21.89 -18.76
CA ALA A 131 -14.82 -21.11 -18.75
C ALA A 131 -16.00 -21.80 -18.00
N ASN A 132 -15.80 -22.91 -17.32
CA ASN A 132 -16.85 -23.64 -16.61
C ASN A 132 -17.29 -22.90 -15.34
N LYS A 133 -18.62 -22.77 -15.13
CA LYS A 133 -19.18 -22.18 -13.92
C LYS A 133 -18.77 -22.91 -12.63
N ASP A 134 -18.60 -24.22 -12.71
CA ASP A 134 -18.24 -25.03 -11.54
C ASP A 134 -16.79 -24.79 -11.11
N ASP A 135 -15.91 -24.49 -12.04
CA ASP A 135 -14.52 -24.11 -11.75
C ASP A 135 -14.47 -22.73 -11.07
N GLN A 136 -15.36 -21.82 -11.42
CA GLN A 136 -15.44 -20.48 -10.82
C GLN A 136 -15.95 -20.49 -9.38
N LYS A 137 -16.83 -21.43 -8.99
CA LYS A 137 -17.31 -21.56 -7.62
C LYS A 137 -16.21 -21.84 -6.60
N GLN A 138 -15.08 -22.42 -7.04
CA GLN A 138 -13.95 -22.67 -6.16
C GLN A 138 -13.35 -21.39 -5.59
N PHE A 139 -13.44 -20.26 -6.31
CA PHE A 139 -12.98 -18.96 -5.86
C PHE A 139 -13.84 -18.34 -4.74
N GLU A 140 -15.00 -18.90 -4.45
CA GLU A 140 -15.93 -18.41 -3.43
C GLU A 140 -15.57 -18.87 -2.01
N SER A 141 -14.45 -19.57 -1.82
CA SER A 141 -14.04 -20.07 -0.51
C SER A 141 -12.65 -19.62 -0.08
N GLU A 142 -12.52 -19.30 1.20
CA GLU A 142 -11.22 -19.00 1.82
C GLU A 142 -10.25 -20.18 1.69
N SER A 143 -10.74 -21.41 1.83
CA SER A 143 -9.95 -22.65 1.74
C SER A 143 -9.28 -22.80 0.39
N TYR A 144 -9.89 -22.32 -0.68
CA TYR A 144 -9.28 -22.34 -2.01
C TYR A 144 -7.92 -21.62 -2.05
N TYR A 145 -7.82 -20.45 -1.43
CA TYR A 145 -6.58 -19.71 -1.37
C TYR A 145 -5.59 -20.34 -0.38
N ALA A 146 -6.06 -20.82 0.74
CA ALA A 146 -5.21 -21.47 1.73
C ALA A 146 -4.46 -22.71 1.16
N GLU A 147 -5.13 -23.52 0.35
CA GLU A 147 -4.55 -24.69 -0.32
C GLU A 147 -3.51 -24.33 -1.41
N ARG A 148 -3.61 -23.12 -1.97
CA ARG A 148 -2.74 -22.64 -3.05
C ARG A 148 -1.59 -21.75 -2.58
N LYS A 149 -1.37 -21.71 -1.29
CA LYS A 149 -0.26 -20.97 -0.68
C LYS A 149 1.07 -21.59 -1.09
N ILE A 150 2.02 -20.74 -1.50
CA ILE A 150 3.37 -21.15 -1.92
C ILE A 150 4.31 -21.02 -0.73
N ALA A 151 4.93 -22.12 -0.34
CA ALA A 151 5.93 -22.16 0.73
C ALA A 151 7.37 -21.86 0.26
N ALA A 152 7.61 -21.80 -1.06
CA ALA A 152 8.95 -21.59 -1.62
C ALA A 152 9.37 -20.12 -1.57
N LYS A 153 10.68 -19.85 -1.34
CA LYS A 153 11.27 -18.51 -1.45
C LYS A 153 11.31 -17.97 -2.89
N ARG A 154 11.36 -18.85 -3.85
CA ARG A 154 11.35 -18.54 -5.28
C ARG A 154 10.34 -19.44 -5.97
N PHE A 155 9.46 -18.86 -6.74
CA PHE A 155 8.47 -19.56 -7.52
C PHE A 155 8.70 -19.31 -9.00
N VAL A 156 8.84 -20.40 -9.77
CA VAL A 156 8.90 -20.34 -11.24
C VAL A 156 7.48 -20.32 -11.76
N ILE A 157 7.13 -19.27 -12.51
CA ILE A 157 5.78 -19.07 -13.02
C ILE A 157 5.56 -19.99 -14.23
N PRO A 158 4.61 -20.94 -14.17
CA PRO A 158 4.28 -21.79 -15.30
C PRO A 158 3.65 -20.97 -16.43
N HIS A 159 4.05 -21.27 -17.68
CA HIS A 159 3.48 -20.68 -18.87
C HIS A 159 2.80 -21.75 -19.74
N THR A 160 1.72 -21.38 -20.40
CA THR A 160 1.06 -22.20 -21.41
C THR A 160 1.21 -21.58 -22.79
N LYS A 161 1.41 -22.44 -23.78
CA LYS A 161 1.45 -22.03 -25.17
C LYS A 161 0.06 -21.67 -25.65
N LEU A 162 -0.14 -20.41 -26.04
CA LEU A 162 -1.34 -20.00 -26.75
C LEU A 162 -1.15 -20.41 -28.22
N GLY A 163 -1.94 -21.40 -28.70
CA GLY A 163 -1.77 -22.01 -30.00
C GLY A 163 -1.67 -21.00 -31.14
N GLY A 164 -0.51 -20.95 -31.76
CA GLY A 164 -0.36 -20.39 -33.09
C GLY A 164 -0.79 -21.44 -34.11
N SER A 165 -1.69 -21.15 -35.00
CA SER A 165 -1.96 -22.01 -36.17
C SER A 165 -0.67 -22.06 -36.99
N GLY A 166 -0.08 -23.26 -37.08
CA GLY A 166 1.20 -23.50 -37.74
C GLY A 166 1.23 -23.04 -39.19
N GLY A 167 1.59 -21.80 -39.41
CA GLY A 167 2.07 -21.29 -40.68
C GLY A 167 3.59 -21.24 -40.63
N PHE A 168 4.24 -21.22 -41.75
CA PHE A 168 5.69 -21.13 -41.94
C PHE A 168 6.40 -19.98 -41.16
N LEU A 169 5.62 -19.04 -40.61
CA LEU A 169 6.02 -17.94 -39.70
C LEU A 169 5.16 -17.92 -38.42
N GLY A 170 4.68 -19.06 -37.96
CA GLY A 170 3.88 -19.17 -36.76
C GLY A 170 4.70 -18.80 -35.52
N TRP A 171 4.37 -17.71 -34.90
CA TRP A 171 4.95 -17.28 -33.63
C TRP A 171 4.19 -17.95 -32.50
N ASP A 172 4.91 -18.71 -31.68
CA ASP A 172 4.35 -19.31 -30.48
C ASP A 172 4.32 -18.24 -29.38
N PHE A 173 3.12 -17.91 -28.90
CA PHE A 173 2.97 -17.04 -27.75
C PHE A 173 2.82 -17.88 -26.48
N TYR A 174 3.59 -17.54 -25.47
CA TYR A 174 3.48 -18.13 -24.15
C TYR A 174 2.85 -17.13 -23.21
N VAL A 175 1.82 -17.53 -22.48
CA VAL A 175 1.15 -16.72 -21.46
C VAL A 175 1.25 -17.42 -20.12
N PRO A 176 1.27 -16.70 -19.00
CA PRO A 176 1.22 -17.32 -17.69
C PRO A 176 0.02 -18.25 -17.57
N ALA A 177 0.24 -19.48 -17.07
CA ALA A 177 -0.80 -20.48 -16.87
C ALA A 177 -1.73 -20.18 -15.70
N GLY A 178 -1.51 -19.07 -15.04
CA GLY A 178 -2.26 -18.58 -13.90
C GLY A 178 -1.68 -17.25 -13.42
N ARG A 179 -2.10 -16.86 -12.21
CA ARG A 179 -1.64 -15.61 -11.59
C ARG A 179 -1.06 -15.89 -10.21
N LEU A 180 0.04 -15.20 -9.92
CA LEU A 180 0.67 -15.22 -8.61
C LEU A 180 0.13 -14.03 -7.82
N TYR A 181 -0.67 -14.29 -6.79
CA TYR A 181 -1.22 -13.26 -5.90
C TYR A 181 -0.28 -13.07 -4.72
N ILE A 182 0.17 -11.84 -4.51
CA ILE A 182 1.10 -11.47 -3.43
C ILE A 182 0.35 -10.64 -2.40
N VAL A 183 0.34 -11.11 -1.16
CA VAL A 183 -0.18 -10.37 -0.01
C VAL A 183 1.02 -9.81 0.77
N ASP A 184 1.11 -8.49 0.87
CA ASP A 184 2.07 -7.82 1.73
C ASP A 184 1.59 -7.89 3.19
N ARG A 185 2.44 -8.43 4.07
CA ARG A 185 2.19 -8.60 5.49
C ARG A 185 2.87 -7.54 6.36
N THR A 186 3.41 -6.51 5.74
CA THR A 186 4.08 -5.42 6.45
C THR A 186 3.12 -4.81 7.48
N PRO A 187 3.54 -4.69 8.75
CA PRO A 187 2.73 -4.05 9.78
C PRO A 187 2.38 -2.61 9.41
N TYR A 188 1.16 -2.24 9.69
CA TYR A 188 0.64 -0.89 9.54
C TYR A 188 0.37 -0.28 10.92
N SER A 189 0.83 0.93 11.12
CA SER A 189 0.56 1.71 12.33
C SER A 189 0.17 3.12 11.95
N ARG A 190 -0.89 3.63 12.58
CA ARG A 190 -1.40 4.98 12.33
C ARG A 190 -2.01 5.60 13.58
N GLU A 191 -1.87 6.91 13.66
CA GLU A 191 -2.52 7.73 14.67
C GLU A 191 -3.51 8.66 14.00
N TRP A 192 -4.79 8.50 14.32
CA TRP A 192 -5.87 9.35 13.87
C TRP A 192 -6.14 10.43 14.91
N VAL A 193 -5.55 11.60 14.73
CA VAL A 193 -5.66 12.74 15.63
C VAL A 193 -6.13 13.98 14.87
N SER A 194 -6.76 14.93 15.57
CA SER A 194 -7.23 16.16 14.96
C SER A 194 -6.11 17.20 14.75
N SER A 195 -5.03 17.09 15.51
CA SER A 195 -3.90 18.01 15.40
C SER A 195 -3.08 17.74 14.15
N THR A 196 -2.96 18.72 13.26
CA THR A 196 -2.16 18.65 12.03
C THR A 196 -0.65 18.61 12.28
N ASN A 197 -0.21 18.92 13.50
CA ASN A 197 1.20 18.92 13.91
C ASN A 197 1.59 17.64 14.67
N ARG A 198 0.65 16.75 14.91
CA ARG A 198 0.83 15.47 15.63
C ARG A 198 0.19 14.34 14.82
N GLY A 199 0.60 13.11 15.10
CA GLY A 199 0.09 11.94 14.40
C GLY A 199 0.86 11.61 13.13
N THR A 200 0.32 10.71 12.34
CA THR A 200 0.92 10.16 11.12
C THR A 200 0.52 10.92 9.85
N SER A 201 -0.39 11.87 9.96
CA SER A 201 -0.92 12.68 8.85
C SER A 201 -0.95 14.16 9.23
N ASN A 202 -0.78 15.02 8.23
CA ASN A 202 -0.95 16.48 8.37
C ASN A 202 -2.40 16.96 8.13
N LYS A 203 -3.36 16.02 8.13
CA LYS A 203 -4.80 16.31 8.03
C LYS A 203 -5.46 16.03 9.36
N ASP A 204 -6.61 16.69 9.60
CA ASP A 204 -7.49 16.31 10.69
C ASP A 204 -8.07 14.91 10.44
N GLU A 205 -7.62 13.95 11.24
CA GLU A 205 -8.09 12.57 11.23
C GLU A 205 -8.74 12.18 12.55
N GLY A 206 -9.00 13.13 13.44
CA GLY A 206 -9.67 12.89 14.70
C GLY A 206 -11.02 12.17 14.54
N ILE A 207 -11.38 11.41 15.54
CA ILE A 207 -12.67 10.71 15.59
C ILE A 207 -13.66 11.61 16.29
N HIS A 208 -14.63 12.14 15.53
CA HIS A 208 -15.67 13.01 16.03
C HIS A 208 -16.89 12.19 16.44
N CYS A 209 -17.24 12.27 17.71
CA CYS A 209 -18.36 11.57 18.32
C CYS A 209 -19.26 12.54 19.09
N GLN A 210 -20.44 12.06 19.45
CA GLN A 210 -21.35 12.77 20.35
C GLN A 210 -21.61 11.93 21.58
N SER A 211 -21.48 12.53 22.77
CA SER A 211 -21.84 11.88 24.03
C SER A 211 -23.36 11.79 24.20
N LYS A 212 -23.82 11.03 25.18
CA LYS A 212 -25.24 10.85 25.51
C LYS A 212 -25.94 12.17 25.85
N ASP A 213 -25.22 13.10 26.45
CA ASP A 213 -25.68 14.45 26.82
C ASP A 213 -25.55 15.48 25.69
N GLY A 214 -25.22 15.04 24.47
CA GLY A 214 -25.21 15.87 23.27
C GLY A 214 -23.95 16.69 23.04
N LEU A 215 -22.88 16.49 23.82
CA LEU A 215 -21.61 17.18 23.63
C LEU A 215 -20.79 16.53 22.53
N ASN A 216 -20.24 17.34 21.63
CA ASN A 216 -19.32 16.88 20.60
C ASN A 216 -17.93 16.65 21.21
N ILE A 217 -17.41 15.45 21.01
CA ILE A 217 -16.12 14.99 21.53
C ILE A 217 -15.27 14.61 20.33
N THR A 218 -14.06 15.12 20.28
CA THR A 218 -13.02 14.65 19.34
C THR A 218 -12.00 13.82 20.09
N ALA A 219 -11.81 12.58 19.65
CA ALA A 219 -10.88 11.64 20.23
C ALA A 219 -9.76 11.29 19.25
N GLY A 220 -8.54 11.19 19.75
CA GLY A 220 -7.40 10.67 19.02
C GLY A 220 -7.24 9.17 19.29
N VAL A 221 -7.08 8.35 18.24
CA VAL A 221 -6.89 6.90 18.34
C VAL A 221 -5.61 6.49 17.61
N SER A 222 -4.78 5.71 18.29
CA SER A 222 -3.61 5.03 17.72
C SER A 222 -3.93 3.56 17.51
N ILE A 223 -3.58 3.03 16.35
CA ILE A 223 -3.84 1.64 15.98
C ILE A 223 -2.64 1.02 15.28
N GLY A 224 -2.36 -0.24 15.60
CA GLY A 224 -1.40 -1.07 14.89
C GLY A 224 -2.04 -2.37 14.43
N THR A 225 -1.88 -2.68 13.16
CA THR A 225 -2.44 -3.89 12.54
C THR A 225 -1.42 -4.57 11.66
N SER A 226 -1.61 -5.85 11.41
CA SER A 226 -0.78 -6.65 10.50
C SER A 226 -1.59 -7.79 9.90
N VAL A 227 -1.06 -8.42 8.87
CA VAL A 227 -1.57 -9.71 8.39
C VAL A 227 -0.55 -10.77 8.76
N THR A 228 -0.96 -11.76 9.54
CA THR A 228 -0.12 -12.92 9.84
C THR A 228 -0.09 -13.87 8.65
N GLU A 229 0.90 -14.75 8.63
CA GLU A 229 1.05 -15.72 7.56
C GLU A 229 -0.17 -16.65 7.45
N ASP A 230 -0.76 -17.04 8.57
CA ASP A 230 -1.94 -17.91 8.61
C ASP A 230 -3.21 -17.19 8.14
N ASN A 231 -3.28 -15.89 8.38
CA ASN A 231 -4.42 -15.05 7.99
C ASN A 231 -4.33 -14.49 6.57
N ALA A 232 -3.22 -14.68 5.87
CA ALA A 232 -2.99 -14.08 4.55
C ALA A 232 -4.02 -14.57 3.50
N ALA A 233 -4.41 -15.85 3.52
CA ALA A 233 -5.43 -16.39 2.64
C ALA A 233 -6.81 -15.76 2.90
N LYS A 234 -7.16 -15.61 4.18
CA LYS A 234 -8.40 -15.00 4.63
C LYS A 234 -8.47 -13.52 4.27
N PHE A 235 -7.37 -12.80 4.45
CA PHE A 235 -7.23 -11.41 4.05
C PHE A 235 -7.41 -11.26 2.53
N LEU A 236 -6.73 -12.10 1.75
CA LEU A 236 -6.85 -12.12 0.30
C LEU A 236 -8.30 -12.39 -0.15
N TYR A 237 -8.98 -13.34 0.47
CA TYR A 237 -10.36 -13.66 0.17
C TYR A 237 -11.32 -12.49 0.43
N ASN A 238 -11.17 -11.80 1.56
CA ASN A 238 -12.06 -10.71 1.95
C ASN A 238 -11.83 -9.40 1.20
N PHE A 239 -10.57 -9.08 0.85
CA PHE A 239 -10.21 -7.79 0.26
C PHE A 239 -9.77 -7.88 -1.19
N GLY A 240 -9.52 -9.08 -1.70
CA GLY A 240 -9.18 -9.34 -3.09
C GLY A 240 -7.81 -8.82 -3.49
N VAL A 241 -7.64 -8.71 -4.79
CA VAL A 241 -6.43 -8.16 -5.43
C VAL A 241 -6.77 -6.85 -6.13
N THR A 242 -5.79 -5.98 -6.22
CA THR A 242 -5.90 -4.81 -7.08
C THR A 242 -5.70 -5.29 -8.52
N PRO A 243 -6.71 -5.15 -9.39
CA PRO A 243 -6.54 -5.54 -10.79
C PRO A 243 -5.46 -4.67 -11.42
N PRO A 244 -4.64 -5.23 -12.33
CA PRO A 244 -3.69 -4.46 -13.10
C PRO A 244 -4.45 -3.38 -13.89
N LYS A 245 -3.81 -2.24 -14.11
CA LYS A 245 -4.39 -1.16 -14.92
C LYS A 245 -4.54 -1.68 -16.36
N GLY A 246 -5.72 -1.57 -16.93
CA GLY A 246 -6.02 -1.99 -18.30
C GLY A 246 -7.33 -2.76 -18.39
N LEU A 247 -7.79 -2.99 -19.60
CA LEU A 247 -8.97 -3.82 -19.89
C LEU A 247 -8.57 -5.31 -19.88
N PRO A 248 -9.49 -6.24 -19.60
CA PRO A 248 -9.21 -7.69 -19.65
C PRO A 248 -8.66 -8.19 -20.99
N THR A 249 -8.93 -7.46 -22.07
CA THR A 249 -8.42 -7.74 -23.42
C THR A 249 -7.09 -7.04 -23.73
N ASP A 250 -6.58 -6.21 -22.80
CA ASP A 250 -5.29 -5.55 -22.96
C ASP A 250 -4.17 -6.60 -22.91
N PRO A 251 -3.28 -6.65 -23.90
CA PRO A 251 -2.15 -7.58 -23.91
C PRO A 251 -1.29 -7.52 -22.66
N GLN A 252 -1.11 -6.32 -22.08
CA GLN A 252 -0.35 -6.17 -20.83
C GLN A 252 -0.99 -6.92 -19.66
N VAL A 253 -2.34 -6.94 -19.59
CA VAL A 253 -3.07 -7.68 -18.55
C VAL A 253 -2.93 -9.18 -18.77
N ILE A 254 -2.97 -9.65 -20.02
CA ILE A 254 -2.83 -11.06 -20.38
C ILE A 254 -1.44 -11.59 -19.97
N PHE A 255 -0.40 -10.81 -20.19
CA PHE A 255 0.99 -11.18 -19.88
C PHE A 255 1.41 -10.90 -18.43
N THR A 256 0.60 -10.19 -17.65
CA THR A 256 0.92 -9.94 -16.24
C THR A 256 0.74 -11.20 -15.42
N SER A 257 1.83 -11.71 -14.89
CA SER A 257 1.87 -12.95 -14.09
C SER A 257 1.67 -12.71 -12.58
N VAL A 258 2.00 -11.51 -12.08
CA VAL A 258 1.97 -11.16 -10.66
C VAL A 258 0.92 -10.10 -10.38
N TYR A 259 0.02 -10.39 -9.45
CA TYR A 259 -1.01 -9.50 -8.95
C TYR A 259 -0.77 -9.21 -7.48
N TYR A 260 -0.98 -7.98 -7.06
CA TYR A 260 -0.82 -7.60 -5.67
C TYR A 260 -2.18 -7.52 -4.99
N GLY A 261 -2.30 -8.14 -3.82
CA GLY A 261 -3.42 -7.92 -2.92
C GLY A 261 -3.47 -6.47 -2.46
N ARG A 262 -4.63 -6.04 -2.01
CA ARG A 262 -4.75 -4.72 -1.36
C ARG A 262 -3.81 -4.66 -0.16
N SER A 263 -3.16 -3.54 0.05
CA SER A 263 -2.32 -3.36 1.24
C SER A 263 -3.17 -3.21 2.50
N VAL A 264 -2.61 -3.59 3.65
CA VAL A 264 -3.27 -3.36 4.95
C VAL A 264 -3.56 -1.87 5.14
N GLN A 265 -2.65 -1.01 4.68
CA GLN A 265 -2.84 0.45 4.72
C GLN A 265 -4.10 0.87 3.96
N GLU A 266 -4.27 0.47 2.71
CA GLU A 266 -5.45 0.82 1.90
C GLU A 266 -6.75 0.32 2.55
N VAL A 267 -6.75 -0.90 3.07
CA VAL A 267 -7.91 -1.47 3.74
C VAL A 267 -8.24 -0.72 5.03
N MET A 268 -7.23 -0.34 5.81
CA MET A 268 -7.42 0.41 7.04
C MET A 268 -7.89 1.83 6.79
N ASP A 269 -7.41 2.49 5.73
CA ASP A 269 -7.84 3.83 5.35
C ASP A 269 -9.29 3.83 4.81
N ASP A 270 -9.68 2.81 4.03
CA ASP A 270 -11.01 2.72 3.42
C ASP A 270 -12.10 2.23 4.39
N VAL A 271 -11.83 1.13 5.10
CA VAL A 271 -12.82 0.39 5.89
C VAL A 271 -12.47 0.43 7.38
N GLY A 272 -11.20 0.19 7.73
CA GLY A 272 -10.77 0.03 9.10
C GLY A 272 -11.05 1.25 9.95
N ARG A 273 -10.70 2.45 9.47
CA ARG A 273 -10.93 3.72 10.17
C ARG A 273 -12.43 3.94 10.44
N LYS A 274 -13.27 3.74 9.44
CA LYS A 274 -14.73 3.91 9.58
C LYS A 274 -15.33 2.97 10.61
N LYS A 275 -14.83 1.73 10.64
CA LYS A 275 -15.27 0.73 11.61
C LYS A 275 -14.86 1.10 13.03
N VAL A 276 -13.59 1.47 13.23
CA VAL A 276 -13.08 1.92 14.54
C VAL A 276 -13.83 3.16 15.01
N GLN A 277 -14.04 4.15 14.15
CA GLN A 277 -14.83 5.34 14.46
C GLN A 277 -16.24 4.96 14.92
N THR A 278 -16.92 4.07 14.23
CA THR A 278 -18.26 3.61 14.63
C THR A 278 -18.25 2.96 16.01
N LEU A 279 -17.26 2.12 16.29
CA LEU A 279 -17.15 1.44 17.59
C LEU A 279 -16.86 2.41 18.73
N VAL A 280 -15.90 3.32 18.53
CA VAL A 280 -15.55 4.39 19.50
C VAL A 280 -16.77 5.27 19.78
N CYS A 281 -17.43 5.76 18.73
CA CYS A 281 -18.59 6.63 18.89
C CYS A 281 -19.80 5.92 19.54
N ASN A 282 -19.99 4.63 19.28
CA ASN A 282 -21.01 3.85 19.96
C ASN A 282 -20.75 3.70 21.47
N GLU A 283 -19.50 3.51 21.87
CA GLU A 283 -19.14 3.41 23.28
C GLU A 283 -19.20 4.77 24.00
N ILE A 284 -18.77 5.83 23.36
CA ILE A 284 -18.89 7.21 23.88
C ILE A 284 -20.36 7.62 23.98
N GLY A 285 -21.17 7.37 22.96
CA GLY A 285 -22.58 7.75 22.91
C GLY A 285 -23.49 7.07 23.94
N LYS A 286 -23.03 5.98 24.58
CA LYS A 286 -23.73 5.32 25.72
C LYS A 286 -23.56 6.09 27.03
N ARG A 287 -22.59 7.00 27.11
CA ARG A 287 -22.13 7.66 28.35
C ARG A 287 -22.31 9.17 28.25
N THR A 288 -22.56 9.79 29.40
CA THR A 288 -22.38 11.24 29.52
C THR A 288 -20.92 11.62 29.35
N PHE A 289 -20.64 12.90 29.15
CA PHE A 289 -19.27 13.37 29.01
C PHE A 289 -18.40 12.99 30.23
N ASP A 290 -18.90 13.27 31.44
CA ASP A 290 -18.16 13.01 32.68
C ASP A 290 -17.90 11.50 32.85
N GLU A 291 -18.88 10.64 32.52
CA GLU A 291 -18.69 9.18 32.52
C GLU A 291 -17.68 8.75 31.45
N ALA A 292 -17.76 9.29 30.21
CA ALA A 292 -16.85 8.94 29.15
C ALA A 292 -15.40 9.30 29.48
N ASN A 293 -15.19 10.49 30.09
CA ASN A 293 -13.86 10.95 30.51
C ASN A 293 -13.28 10.12 31.66
N ASN A 294 -14.10 9.69 32.61
CA ASN A 294 -13.68 8.84 33.71
C ASN A 294 -13.43 7.38 33.25
N ASP A 295 -14.21 6.89 32.29
CA ASP A 295 -14.21 5.50 31.84
C ASP A 295 -13.36 5.28 30.56
N MET A 296 -12.46 6.19 30.21
CA MET A 296 -11.65 6.11 28.98
C MET A 296 -11.01 4.73 28.79
N ILE A 297 -10.49 4.12 29.85
CA ILE A 297 -9.85 2.80 29.82
C ILE A 297 -10.88 1.72 29.51
N LEU A 298 -12.06 1.78 30.11
CA LEU A 298 -13.15 0.81 29.89
C LEU A 298 -13.71 0.91 28.47
N ILE A 299 -13.86 2.12 27.96
CA ILE A 299 -14.29 2.37 26.58
C ILE A 299 -13.29 1.73 25.60
N MET A 300 -11.99 2.02 25.79
CA MET A 300 -10.97 1.49 24.88
C MET A 300 -10.88 -0.04 24.95
N SER A 301 -11.00 -0.62 26.13
CA SER A 301 -11.02 -2.09 26.28
C SER A 301 -12.21 -2.74 25.55
N ALA A 302 -13.39 -2.13 25.61
CA ALA A 302 -14.56 -2.61 24.88
C ALA A 302 -14.37 -2.46 23.34
N VAL A 303 -13.82 -1.34 22.91
CA VAL A 303 -13.50 -1.07 21.50
C VAL A 303 -12.43 -2.06 21.01
N GLU A 304 -11.37 -2.30 21.79
CA GLU A 304 -10.30 -3.24 21.45
C GLU A 304 -10.86 -4.64 21.23
N LYS A 305 -11.67 -5.14 22.16
CA LYS A 305 -12.28 -6.47 22.05
C LYS A 305 -13.07 -6.60 20.75
N THR A 306 -13.99 -5.68 20.50
CA THR A 306 -14.87 -5.75 19.32
C THR A 306 -14.09 -5.52 18.01
N THR A 307 -13.08 -4.66 18.03
CA THR A 307 -12.19 -4.41 16.90
C THR A 307 -11.37 -5.66 16.56
N LYS A 308 -10.82 -6.33 17.57
CA LYS A 308 -10.06 -7.57 17.43
C LYS A 308 -10.91 -8.69 16.82
N GLU A 309 -12.14 -8.84 17.28
CA GLU A 309 -13.08 -9.83 16.75
C GLU A 309 -13.41 -9.54 15.27
N TYR A 310 -13.76 -8.29 14.94
CA TYR A 310 -14.09 -7.90 13.58
C TYR A 310 -12.91 -8.06 12.62
N PHE A 311 -11.73 -7.54 12.96
CA PHE A 311 -10.55 -7.64 12.10
C PHE A 311 -10.05 -9.07 11.96
N GLY A 312 -10.08 -9.86 13.04
CA GLY A 312 -9.77 -11.28 13.01
C GLY A 312 -10.70 -12.07 12.09
N ALA A 313 -11.99 -11.67 12.01
CA ALA A 313 -12.95 -12.29 11.11
C ALA A 313 -12.63 -12.04 9.61
N VAL A 314 -11.87 -11.01 9.29
CA VAL A 314 -11.50 -10.66 7.90
C VAL A 314 -10.02 -10.87 7.58
N GLY A 315 -9.26 -11.48 8.49
CA GLY A 315 -7.85 -11.82 8.25
C GLY A 315 -6.84 -10.74 8.66
N ILE A 316 -7.27 -9.69 9.38
CA ILE A 316 -6.39 -8.67 9.93
C ILE A 316 -6.15 -8.95 11.41
N THR A 317 -4.91 -8.93 11.83
CA THR A 317 -4.50 -9.05 13.24
C THR A 317 -4.36 -7.66 13.83
N LEU A 318 -5.12 -7.39 14.90
CA LEU A 318 -4.95 -6.18 15.71
C LEU A 318 -3.76 -6.38 16.64
N ASN A 319 -2.71 -5.59 16.47
CA ASN A 319 -1.51 -5.62 17.32
C ASN A 319 -1.72 -4.78 18.59
N PHE A 320 -2.27 -3.59 18.42
CA PHE A 320 -2.67 -2.70 19.51
C PHE A 320 -3.72 -1.70 19.02
N ILE A 321 -4.49 -1.17 19.96
CA ILE A 321 -5.33 0.00 19.79
C ILE A 321 -5.32 0.78 21.12
N GLY A 322 -5.30 2.09 21.05
CA GLY A 322 -5.28 2.94 22.25
C GLY A 322 -5.62 4.38 21.94
N TRP A 323 -5.79 5.16 22.99
CA TRP A 323 -5.94 6.60 22.84
C TRP A 323 -4.60 7.22 22.42
N ALA A 324 -4.61 7.99 21.32
CA ALA A 324 -3.45 8.77 20.89
C ALA A 324 -3.44 10.15 21.54
N ASP A 325 -4.61 10.65 21.92
CA ASP A 325 -4.77 11.95 22.59
C ASP A 325 -5.94 11.91 23.58
N THR A 326 -5.97 12.87 24.49
CA THR A 326 -7.11 13.12 25.37
C THR A 326 -8.29 13.63 24.58
N PHE A 327 -9.49 13.52 25.13
CA PHE A 327 -10.69 14.12 24.51
C PHE A 327 -10.51 15.62 24.38
N SER A 328 -10.83 16.12 23.19
CA SER A 328 -10.86 17.55 22.90
C SER A 328 -12.27 17.98 22.49
N PHE A 329 -12.58 19.23 22.73
CA PHE A 329 -13.91 19.83 22.54
C PHE A 329 -13.80 21.08 21.69
N ASP A 330 -14.96 21.56 21.30
CA ASP A 330 -15.09 22.95 20.82
C ASP A 330 -14.46 23.90 21.87
N PRO A 331 -13.65 24.89 21.45
CA PRO A 331 -12.98 25.81 22.37
C PRO A 331 -13.87 26.44 23.42
N ASP A 332 -15.10 26.82 23.06
CA ASP A 332 -16.06 27.43 23.98
C ASP A 332 -16.55 26.42 25.03
N VAL A 333 -16.80 25.19 24.62
CA VAL A 333 -17.17 24.09 25.52
C VAL A 333 -16.01 23.74 26.44
N GLN A 334 -14.79 23.66 25.89
CA GLN A 334 -13.59 23.41 26.69
C GLN A 334 -13.35 24.49 27.76
N PHE A 335 -13.57 25.76 27.41
CA PHE A 335 -13.48 26.86 28.38
C PHE A 335 -14.52 26.70 29.48
N ALA A 336 -15.79 26.49 29.13
CA ALA A 336 -16.86 26.31 30.10
C ALA A 336 -16.64 25.12 31.06
N LEU A 337 -16.15 24.00 30.53
CA LEU A 337 -15.79 22.83 31.31
C LEU A 337 -14.64 23.12 32.27
N ASN A 338 -13.59 23.80 31.80
CA ASN A 338 -12.46 24.18 32.64
C ASN A 338 -12.90 25.08 33.81
N GLU A 339 -13.79 26.05 33.55
CA GLU A 339 -14.33 26.91 34.60
C GLU A 339 -15.22 26.14 35.60
N LYS A 340 -16.06 25.21 35.13
CA LYS A 340 -16.82 24.28 35.98
C LYS A 340 -15.90 23.49 36.90
N TYR A 341 -14.86 22.84 36.34
CA TYR A 341 -13.91 22.06 37.13
C TYR A 341 -13.11 22.89 38.14
N LYS A 342 -12.70 24.10 37.75
CA LYS A 342 -12.07 25.03 38.69
C LYS A 342 -13.00 25.34 39.86
N ALA A 343 -14.27 25.68 39.56
CA ALA A 343 -15.26 26.00 40.59
C ALA A 343 -15.51 24.79 41.53
N GLU A 344 -15.66 23.58 40.98
CA GLU A 344 -15.82 22.35 41.77
C GLU A 344 -14.62 22.06 42.64
N LYS A 345 -13.39 22.19 42.13
CA LYS A 345 -12.15 21.99 42.89
C LYS A 345 -11.97 23.02 43.99
N LEU A 346 -12.33 24.28 43.72
CA LEU A 346 -12.33 25.33 44.72
C LEU A 346 -13.37 25.03 45.81
N ALA A 347 -14.61 24.68 45.43
CA ALA A 347 -15.65 24.31 46.38
C ALA A 347 -15.23 23.13 47.29
N ALA A 348 -14.58 22.09 46.72
CA ALA A 348 -14.07 20.98 47.48
C ALA A 348 -12.89 21.37 48.40
N ALA A 349 -12.10 22.36 48.04
CA ALA A 349 -10.99 22.86 48.84
C ALA A 349 -11.41 23.77 50.01
N ILE A 350 -12.55 24.44 49.91
CA ILE A 350 -13.05 25.37 50.92
C ILE A 350 -13.11 24.76 52.33
N PRO A 351 -13.73 23.56 52.54
CA PRO A 351 -13.80 22.99 53.89
C PRO A 351 -12.42 22.63 54.45
N ILE A 352 -11.48 22.22 53.60
CA ILE A 352 -10.11 21.93 54.01
C ILE A 352 -9.38 23.20 54.41
N LEU A 353 -9.54 24.27 53.65
CA LEU A 353 -8.95 25.57 53.95
C LEU A 353 -9.55 26.19 55.24
N GLN A 354 -10.85 26.03 55.48
CA GLN A 354 -11.51 26.42 56.72
C GLN A 354 -10.94 25.62 57.92
N GLN A 355 -10.76 24.31 57.78
CA GLN A 355 -10.19 23.50 58.82
C GLN A 355 -8.74 23.88 59.11
N ILE A 356 -7.93 24.15 58.07
CA ILE A 356 -6.55 24.65 58.25
C ILE A 356 -6.55 26.01 58.94
N ALA A 357 -7.47 26.92 58.57
CA ALA A 357 -7.59 28.24 59.23
C ALA A 357 -7.96 28.08 60.70
N GLN A 358 -8.93 27.21 61.01
CA GLN A 358 -9.32 26.92 62.40
C GLN A 358 -8.14 26.36 63.23
N LEU A 359 -7.39 25.40 62.65
CA LEU A 359 -6.20 24.85 63.32
C LEU A 359 -5.10 25.89 63.54
N ARG A 360 -4.89 26.80 62.58
CA ARG A 360 -3.93 27.89 62.72
C ARG A 360 -4.37 28.90 63.82
N VAL A 361 -5.66 29.21 63.88
CA VAL A 361 -6.21 30.05 64.94
C VAL A 361 -6.04 29.37 66.28
N GLN A 362 -6.36 28.09 66.43
CA GLN A 362 -6.17 27.32 67.65
C GLN A 362 -4.70 27.27 68.08
N ALA A 363 -3.77 27.03 67.14
CA ALA A 363 -2.34 27.04 67.40
C ALA A 363 -1.81 28.40 67.80
N GLY A 364 -2.33 29.46 67.19
CA GLY A 364 -2.01 30.86 67.55
C GLY A 364 -2.57 31.26 68.92
N LEU A 365 -3.76 30.77 69.27
CA LEU A 365 -4.33 30.92 70.62
C LEU A 365 -3.54 30.15 71.64
N GLY A 366 -3.09 28.92 71.32
CA GLY A 366 -2.23 28.12 72.22
C GLY A 366 -0.93 28.84 72.52
N LYS A 367 -0.25 29.41 71.54
CA LYS A 367 0.97 30.20 71.71
C LYS A 367 0.73 31.48 72.49
N GLY A 368 -0.37 32.18 72.22
CA GLY A 368 -0.73 33.40 72.91
C GLY A 368 -1.09 33.17 74.41
N LEU A 369 -1.68 32.02 74.73
CA LEU A 369 -1.95 31.58 76.09
C LEU A 369 -0.66 31.19 76.86
N GLU A 370 0.32 30.58 76.16
CA GLU A 370 1.63 30.25 76.75
C GLU A 370 2.47 31.52 77.05
N GLU A 371 2.42 32.52 76.14
CA GLU A 371 3.24 33.75 76.24
C GLU A 371 2.62 34.84 77.15
N HIS A 372 1.28 34.95 77.18
CA HIS A 372 0.64 36.14 77.84
C HIS A 372 -0.50 35.84 78.80
N GLY A 373 -0.86 34.59 79.04
CA GLY A 373 -1.83 34.19 80.06
C GLY A 373 -3.27 34.74 79.89
N LEU A 374 -3.66 35.26 78.70
CA LEU A 374 -4.97 35.86 78.51
C LEU A 374 -5.80 35.04 77.51
N PRO A 375 -7.08 34.76 77.78
CA PRO A 375 -7.95 34.04 76.87
C PRO A 375 -8.37 34.99 75.71
N ILE A 376 -7.99 34.66 74.50
CA ILE A 376 -8.52 35.37 73.30
C ILE A 376 -9.86 34.72 72.96
N VAL A 377 -10.93 35.50 73.16
CA VAL A 377 -12.28 35.07 72.76
C VAL A 377 -12.46 35.38 71.26
N VAL A 378 -12.44 34.32 70.42
CA VAL A 378 -12.75 34.44 69.01
C VAL A 378 -14.26 34.58 68.87
N THR A 379 -14.71 35.76 68.49
CA THR A 379 -16.14 36.03 68.23
C THR A 379 -16.52 35.54 66.81
N PRO A 380 -17.80 35.15 66.60
CA PRO A 380 -18.28 34.70 65.29
C PRO A 380 -18.00 35.70 64.17
N GLY A 381 -17.99 37.01 64.43
CA GLY A 381 -17.67 38.05 63.43
C GLY A 381 -16.20 38.11 63.00
N MET A 382 -15.25 37.55 63.79
CA MET A 382 -13.85 37.38 63.31
C MET A 382 -13.68 36.24 62.35
N LEU A 383 -14.52 35.20 62.46
CA LEU A 383 -14.57 34.12 61.50
C LEU A 383 -15.14 34.58 60.13
N GLU A 384 -16.19 35.39 60.13
CA GLU A 384 -16.75 35.99 58.92
C GLU A 384 -15.76 36.95 58.22
N ALA A 385 -14.99 37.72 58.97
CA ALA A 385 -13.96 38.62 58.42
C ALA A 385 -12.80 37.83 57.78
N LEU A 386 -12.43 36.67 58.30
CA LEU A 386 -11.43 35.75 57.73
C LEU A 386 -11.95 35.06 56.48
N GLU A 387 -13.24 34.77 56.42
CA GLU A 387 -13.89 34.20 55.26
C GLU A 387 -13.91 35.22 54.05
N HIS A 388 -14.18 36.48 54.34
CA HIS A 388 -14.09 37.57 53.36
C HIS A 388 -12.66 37.84 52.87
N LEU A 389 -11.65 37.65 53.73
CA LEU A 389 -10.24 37.81 53.37
C LEU A 389 -9.75 36.63 52.49
N ALA A 390 -10.24 35.43 52.73
CA ALA A 390 -9.91 34.25 51.89
C ALA A 390 -10.53 34.36 50.49
N VAL A 391 -11.73 34.92 50.35
CA VAL A 391 -12.40 35.15 49.05
C VAL A 391 -11.79 36.33 48.31
N GLY A 392 -11.27 37.34 48.97
CA GLY A 392 -10.60 38.49 48.38
C GLY A 392 -9.21 38.26 47.80
N ALA A 393 -8.54 37.19 48.24
CA ALA A 393 -7.19 36.81 47.79
C ALA A 393 -7.20 35.96 46.51
N SER A 394 -8.38 35.64 45.99
CA SER A 394 -8.56 34.82 44.76
C SER A 394 -8.96 35.63 43.51
N LYS A 395 -8.77 36.96 43.49
CA LYS A 395 -8.96 37.82 42.31
C LYS A 395 -7.64 38.21 41.66
#